data_754533dccbb54cb076766bd0cb556e72
#
_entry.id   754533dccbb54cb076766bd0cb556e72
#
_cell.length_a   1.000
_cell.length_b   1.000
_cell.length_c   1.000
_cell.angle_alpha   90.00
_cell.angle_beta   90.00
_cell.angle_gamma   90.00
#
_symmetry.space_group_name_H-M   'P 1'
#
loop_
_entity.id
_entity.type
_entity.pdbx_description
1 polymer ?
#
loop_
_entity_poly.entity_id
_entity_poly.type
_entity_poly.pdbx_seq_one_letter_code
_entity_poly.pdbx_strand_id
1 'polypeptide(L)'
;MPTLYGQEYTKEELRRRCGQMGQLGGVSRYELQEGFEKGVEICDVRTGNGFRFCVSPSRGMDITFAEHNGRPLCWNSSTGVRHPAYYNETNLGWLHGFYGGLLTTCGLQSYGAPCEDDGESYGLHDRASYLPATHVTVTEEWNGDDEYEIAVEGTMRQTRVFGPNVRWTRRVSTTLGASSLRVQDRIVNEGFTSTPLVILYHCNFGFPVVSENSIIRAPSVHCDPRDDIAAQSAATWDRLEEPQPGLPERCYFHTMQPDENGLVRAEIWNEKLEFGAFMRYPFAQFPYFTQWKTCDAGTYVNGLEPSNAPLTSRADLKEMNALPMLEAGEERSFEVELGVI
;
A
#
# COMPACT_ATOMS: atom_id res chain seq x y z
N MET A 1 5.31 -18.81 -19.12
CA MET A 1 4.21 -18.50 -20.07
C MET A 1 2.99 -18.02 -19.31
N PRO A 2 2.19 -17.09 -19.83
CA PRO A 2 0.96 -16.64 -19.17
C PRO A 2 -0.03 -17.79 -18.99
N THR A 3 -0.59 -17.93 -17.78
CA THR A 3 -1.66 -18.88 -17.49
C THR A 3 -3.00 -18.14 -17.52
N LEU A 4 -3.82 -18.41 -18.53
CA LEU A 4 -5.14 -17.80 -18.71
C LEU A 4 -6.19 -18.90 -18.85
N TYR A 5 -7.35 -18.71 -18.21
CA TYR A 5 -8.47 -19.66 -18.34
C TYR A 5 -8.10 -21.12 -17.99
N GLY A 6 -7.14 -21.29 -17.06
CA GLY A 6 -6.65 -22.60 -16.61
C GLY A 6 -5.67 -23.29 -17.57
N GLN A 7 -5.13 -22.58 -18.56
CA GLN A 7 -4.19 -23.11 -19.55
C GLN A 7 -3.00 -22.17 -19.73
N GLU A 8 -1.84 -22.73 -20.02
CA GLU A 8 -0.66 -21.95 -20.44
C GLU A 8 -0.74 -21.65 -21.94
N TYR A 9 -0.29 -20.45 -22.30
CA TYR A 9 -0.25 -20.00 -23.68
C TYR A 9 1.10 -19.41 -24.01
N THR A 10 1.62 -19.72 -25.19
CA THR A 10 2.78 -19.05 -25.77
C THR A 10 2.40 -17.67 -26.33
N LYS A 11 3.38 -16.80 -26.47
CA LYS A 11 3.26 -15.50 -27.14
C LYS A 11 2.61 -15.63 -28.52
N GLU A 12 3.06 -16.59 -29.32
CA GLU A 12 2.54 -16.78 -30.68
C GLU A 12 1.08 -17.21 -30.66
N GLU A 13 0.68 -18.12 -29.77
CA GLU A 13 -0.71 -18.56 -29.63
C GLU A 13 -1.64 -17.42 -29.25
N LEU A 14 -1.22 -16.53 -28.34
CA LEU A 14 -2.02 -15.37 -27.95
C LEU A 14 -2.11 -14.36 -29.09
N ARG A 15 -0.98 -14.05 -29.74
CA ARG A 15 -0.95 -13.10 -30.87
C ARG A 15 -1.79 -13.57 -32.08
N ARG A 16 -1.95 -14.87 -32.26
CA ARG A 16 -2.83 -15.42 -33.32
C ARG A 16 -4.32 -15.28 -32.97
N ARG A 17 -4.66 -15.11 -31.69
CA ARG A 17 -6.04 -15.01 -31.20
C ARG A 17 -6.50 -13.58 -30.92
N CYS A 18 -5.57 -12.67 -30.65
CA CYS A 18 -5.87 -11.32 -30.22
C CYS A 18 -5.17 -10.30 -31.12
N GLY A 19 -5.91 -9.37 -31.67
CA GLY A 19 -5.36 -8.25 -32.43
C GLY A 19 -4.63 -7.24 -31.55
N GLN A 20 -5.02 -7.16 -30.25
CA GLN A 20 -4.38 -6.35 -29.21
C GLN A 20 -4.33 -7.14 -27.92
N MET A 21 -3.19 -7.14 -27.23
CA MET A 21 -3.02 -7.83 -25.95
C MET A 21 -3.91 -7.23 -24.87
N GLY A 22 -4.27 -5.95 -24.95
CA GLY A 22 -5.25 -5.29 -24.08
C GLY A 22 -6.65 -5.94 -24.05
N GLN A 23 -6.99 -6.81 -25.02
CA GLN A 23 -8.17 -7.65 -24.98
C GLN A 23 -8.11 -8.65 -23.80
N LEU A 24 -6.93 -9.18 -23.50
CA LEU A 24 -6.70 -10.18 -22.44
C LEU A 24 -6.39 -9.52 -21.10
N GLY A 25 -5.42 -8.62 -21.08
CA GLY A 25 -4.96 -7.87 -19.91
C GLY A 25 -4.18 -6.64 -20.34
N GLY A 26 -4.07 -5.66 -19.46
CA GLY A 26 -3.40 -4.40 -19.76
C GLY A 26 -3.92 -3.27 -18.88
N VAL A 27 -3.62 -2.03 -19.25
CA VAL A 27 -3.92 -0.82 -18.51
C VAL A 27 -4.93 0.04 -19.25
N SER A 28 -6.04 0.40 -18.57
CA SER A 28 -6.96 1.44 -19.04
C SER A 28 -6.80 2.68 -18.18
N ARG A 29 -6.59 3.84 -18.80
CA ARG A 29 -6.37 5.09 -18.09
C ARG A 29 -7.59 6.01 -18.24
N TYR A 30 -8.09 6.55 -17.12
CA TYR A 30 -9.25 7.43 -17.09
C TYR A 30 -9.18 8.39 -15.89
N GLU A 31 -10.07 9.36 -15.87
CA GLU A 31 -10.22 10.38 -14.84
C GLU A 31 -11.61 10.29 -14.20
N LEU A 32 -11.68 10.38 -12.87
CA LEU A 32 -12.95 10.45 -12.12
C LEU A 32 -13.57 11.85 -12.30
N GLN A 33 -14.90 11.91 -12.41
CA GLN A 33 -15.56 13.12 -12.92
C GLN A 33 -16.43 13.88 -11.89
N GLU A 34 -16.69 13.31 -10.71
CA GLU A 34 -17.68 13.87 -9.78
C GLU A 34 -17.13 14.17 -8.40
N GLY A 35 -17.72 15.13 -7.71
CA GLY A 35 -17.47 15.42 -6.29
C GLY A 35 -16.00 15.72 -5.97
N PHE A 36 -15.55 15.23 -4.85
CA PHE A 36 -14.15 15.40 -4.39
C PHE A 36 -13.15 14.60 -5.21
N GLU A 37 -13.58 13.61 -5.98
CA GLU A 37 -12.72 12.76 -6.81
C GLU A 37 -12.48 13.33 -8.21
N LYS A 38 -13.18 14.42 -8.58
CA LYS A 38 -13.04 15.02 -9.91
C LYS A 38 -11.59 15.39 -10.20
N GLY A 39 -11.08 14.88 -11.35
CA GLY A 39 -9.71 15.09 -11.77
C GLY A 39 -8.71 14.06 -11.24
N VAL A 40 -9.14 13.09 -10.44
CA VAL A 40 -8.27 12.00 -10.01
C VAL A 40 -8.05 11.03 -11.16
N GLU A 41 -6.81 10.87 -11.57
CA GLU A 41 -6.41 9.90 -12.59
C GLU A 41 -6.31 8.48 -11.99
N ILE A 42 -6.77 7.51 -12.76
CA ILE A 42 -6.74 6.08 -12.46
C ILE A 42 -6.12 5.31 -13.62
N CYS A 43 -5.18 4.44 -13.32
CA CYS A 43 -4.69 3.39 -14.18
C CYS A 43 -5.31 2.06 -13.70
N ASP A 44 -6.29 1.55 -14.41
CA ASP A 44 -7.00 0.30 -14.15
C ASP A 44 -6.26 -0.86 -14.82
N VAL A 45 -5.62 -1.70 -14.03
CA VAL A 45 -4.76 -2.80 -14.47
C VAL A 45 -5.51 -4.11 -14.37
N ARG A 46 -5.53 -4.89 -15.46
CA ARG A 46 -6.13 -6.23 -15.54
C ARG A 46 -5.09 -7.26 -15.97
N THR A 47 -5.01 -8.36 -15.27
CA THR A 47 -4.03 -9.42 -15.57
C THR A 47 -4.56 -10.54 -16.46
N GLY A 48 -5.87 -10.55 -16.74
CA GLY A 48 -6.50 -11.55 -17.59
C GLY A 48 -6.92 -12.87 -16.90
N ASN A 49 -6.51 -13.08 -15.64
CA ASN A 49 -6.96 -14.26 -14.86
C ASN A 49 -7.93 -13.90 -13.71
N GLY A 50 -8.55 -12.71 -13.79
CA GLY A 50 -9.50 -12.21 -12.79
C GLY A 50 -8.90 -11.27 -11.75
N PHE A 51 -7.57 -11.11 -11.67
CA PHE A 51 -6.95 -10.11 -10.81
C PHE A 51 -6.96 -8.74 -11.49
N ARG A 52 -7.46 -7.74 -10.77
CA ARG A 52 -7.59 -6.35 -11.23
C ARG A 52 -7.25 -5.40 -10.08
N PHE A 53 -6.55 -4.32 -10.38
CA PHE A 53 -6.24 -3.28 -9.39
C PHE A 53 -6.14 -1.89 -10.05
N CYS A 54 -6.35 -0.84 -9.26
CA CYS A 54 -6.34 0.55 -9.69
C CYS A 54 -5.18 1.30 -9.05
N VAL A 55 -4.22 1.75 -9.85
CA VAL A 55 -3.14 2.67 -9.44
C VAL A 55 -3.61 4.09 -9.65
N SER A 56 -3.43 4.99 -8.68
CA SER A 56 -3.78 6.40 -8.84
C SER A 56 -2.55 7.30 -8.98
N PRO A 57 -2.22 7.76 -10.19
CA PRO A 57 -1.15 8.75 -10.41
C PRO A 57 -1.35 10.03 -9.59
N SER A 58 -2.59 10.44 -9.37
CA SER A 58 -2.92 11.62 -8.57
C SER A 58 -2.68 11.45 -7.06
N ARG A 59 -2.54 10.22 -6.57
CA ARG A 59 -2.49 9.90 -5.15
C ARG A 59 -1.28 9.02 -4.81
N GLY A 60 -0.07 9.56 -4.97
CA GLY A 60 1.18 8.86 -4.62
C GLY A 60 1.44 7.57 -5.40
N MET A 61 0.78 7.35 -6.55
CA MET A 61 0.80 6.06 -7.25
C MET A 61 0.30 4.90 -6.38
N ASP A 62 -0.54 5.19 -5.38
CA ASP A 62 -1.12 4.20 -4.46
C ASP A 62 -2.19 3.33 -5.14
N ILE A 63 -2.53 2.22 -4.49
CA ILE A 63 -3.50 1.24 -5.01
C ILE A 63 -4.86 1.51 -4.38
N THR A 64 -5.71 2.21 -5.10
CA THR A 64 -7.02 2.67 -4.59
C THR A 64 -8.06 1.56 -4.54
N PHE A 65 -7.89 0.51 -5.33
CA PHE A 65 -8.79 -0.64 -5.39
C PHE A 65 -8.05 -1.88 -5.87
N ALA A 66 -8.46 -3.05 -5.41
CA ALA A 66 -8.04 -4.35 -5.94
C ALA A 66 -9.12 -5.41 -5.72
N GLU A 67 -9.26 -6.32 -6.67
CA GLU A 67 -10.19 -7.46 -6.63
C GLU A 67 -9.63 -8.68 -7.35
N HIS A 68 -10.16 -9.84 -7.03
CA HIS A 68 -9.94 -11.06 -7.81
C HIS A 68 -11.25 -11.80 -8.03
N ASN A 69 -11.61 -12.02 -9.30
CA ASN A 69 -12.85 -12.66 -9.72
C ASN A 69 -14.10 -12.02 -9.09
N GLY A 70 -14.14 -10.67 -9.03
CA GLY A 70 -15.23 -9.90 -8.43
C GLY A 70 -15.28 -9.93 -6.89
N ARG A 71 -14.25 -10.47 -6.23
CA ARG A 71 -14.10 -10.42 -4.76
C ARG A 71 -13.12 -9.31 -4.39
N PRO A 72 -13.58 -8.21 -3.76
CA PRO A 72 -12.69 -7.13 -3.29
C PRO A 72 -11.65 -7.66 -2.29
N LEU A 73 -10.45 -7.07 -2.34
CA LEU A 73 -9.37 -7.36 -1.39
C LEU A 73 -9.25 -6.29 -0.33
N CYS A 74 -9.55 -5.03 -0.70
CA CYS A 74 -9.29 -3.88 0.14
C CYS A 74 -10.57 -3.29 0.72
N TRP A 75 -10.37 -2.62 1.86
CA TRP A 75 -11.36 -1.74 2.44
C TRP A 75 -11.34 -0.39 1.75
N ASN A 76 -12.53 0.15 1.47
CA ASN A 76 -12.70 1.53 1.03
C ASN A 76 -13.51 2.29 2.09
N SER A 77 -12.96 3.38 2.59
CA SER A 77 -13.61 4.22 3.58
C SER A 77 -14.75 5.03 2.98
N SER A 78 -15.61 5.56 3.84
CA SER A 78 -16.72 6.43 3.46
C SER A 78 -16.28 7.78 2.85
N THR A 79 -14.98 8.15 2.92
CA THR A 79 -14.47 9.40 2.34
C THR A 79 -14.41 9.35 0.82
N GLY A 80 -14.24 8.15 0.25
CA GLY A 80 -13.90 7.99 -1.16
C GLY A 80 -12.50 8.53 -1.50
N VAL A 81 -12.06 8.31 -2.73
CA VAL A 81 -10.82 8.90 -3.22
C VAL A 81 -11.04 10.38 -3.45
N ARG A 82 -10.12 11.22 -2.93
CA ARG A 82 -10.20 12.68 -3.10
C ARG A 82 -9.02 13.19 -3.91
N HIS A 83 -9.27 14.19 -4.73
CA HIS A 83 -8.22 14.90 -5.46
C HIS A 83 -7.21 15.51 -4.46
N PRO A 84 -5.88 15.46 -4.75
CA PRO A 84 -4.84 15.92 -3.83
C PRO A 84 -4.97 17.40 -3.42
N ALA A 85 -5.65 18.23 -4.22
CA ALA A 85 -5.94 19.62 -3.86
C ALA A 85 -6.79 19.79 -2.58
N TYR A 86 -7.47 18.73 -2.12
CA TYR A 86 -8.25 18.71 -0.88
C TYR A 86 -7.44 18.19 0.33
N TYR A 87 -6.12 18.06 0.18
CA TYR A 87 -5.28 17.67 1.31
C TYR A 87 -5.36 18.70 2.44
N ASN A 88 -5.57 18.21 3.64
CA ASN A 88 -5.50 18.99 4.87
C ASN A 88 -4.36 18.46 5.74
N GLU A 89 -3.31 19.24 5.87
CA GLU A 89 -2.10 18.88 6.62
C GLU A 89 -2.18 19.13 8.13
N THR A 90 -3.31 19.69 8.63
CA THR A 90 -3.44 20.09 10.03
C THR A 90 -3.94 18.94 10.89
N ASN A 91 -3.19 18.57 11.93
CA ASN A 91 -3.57 17.55 12.91
C ASN A 91 -4.06 16.25 12.24
N LEU A 92 -5.32 15.88 12.45
CA LEU A 92 -5.99 14.70 11.90
C LEU A 92 -6.63 14.95 10.53
N GLY A 93 -6.29 16.06 9.87
CA GLY A 93 -6.89 16.43 8.58
C GLY A 93 -6.69 15.40 7.47
N TRP A 94 -5.64 14.61 7.55
CA TRP A 94 -5.36 13.48 6.64
C TRP A 94 -6.53 12.49 6.55
N LEU A 95 -7.26 12.26 7.67
CA LEU A 95 -8.42 11.35 7.73
C LEU A 95 -9.59 11.77 6.83
N HIS A 96 -9.70 13.06 6.49
CA HIS A 96 -10.75 13.53 5.57
C HIS A 96 -10.62 12.96 4.15
N GLY A 97 -9.45 12.47 3.78
CA GLY A 97 -9.21 11.90 2.46
C GLY A 97 -8.49 10.55 2.49
N PHE A 98 -8.53 9.87 3.64
CA PHE A 98 -8.05 8.49 3.77
C PHE A 98 -9.08 7.53 3.17
N TYR A 99 -8.92 7.19 1.92
CA TYR A 99 -9.84 6.31 1.20
C TYR A 99 -9.68 4.82 1.55
N GLY A 100 -8.61 4.43 2.25
CA GLY A 100 -8.24 3.03 2.43
C GLY A 100 -7.49 2.51 1.19
N GLY A 101 -8.15 1.68 0.38
CA GLY A 101 -7.52 1.02 -0.76
C GLY A 101 -6.60 -0.12 -0.35
N LEU A 102 -6.01 -0.83 -1.32
CA LEU A 102 -5.07 -1.91 -1.01
C LEU A 102 -3.75 -1.36 -0.47
N LEU A 103 -3.36 -0.15 -0.88
CA LEU A 103 -2.19 0.55 -0.38
C LEU A 103 -2.45 2.06 -0.32
N THR A 104 -2.19 2.65 0.83
CA THR A 104 -2.02 4.08 1.04
C THR A 104 -0.66 4.31 1.67
N THR A 105 0.22 5.07 1.02
CA THR A 105 1.58 5.32 1.52
C THR A 105 1.60 6.48 2.50
N CYS A 106 2.19 6.28 3.67
CA CYS A 106 2.42 7.29 4.69
C CYS A 106 3.91 7.70 4.72
N GLY A 107 4.17 8.97 4.94
CA GLY A 107 5.54 9.54 4.93
C GLY A 107 5.59 10.74 3.98
N LEU A 108 6.75 11.25 3.58
CA LEU A 108 8.14 10.75 3.72
C LEU A 108 8.92 11.49 4.84
N GLN A 109 8.44 12.67 5.29
CA GLN A 109 9.12 13.47 6.31
C GLN A 109 8.63 13.17 7.73
N SER A 110 7.41 12.64 7.85
CA SER A 110 6.76 12.24 9.09
C SER A 110 5.74 11.14 8.82
N TYR A 111 5.32 10.42 9.84
CA TYR A 111 4.10 9.61 9.88
C TYR A 111 3.67 9.37 11.34
N GLY A 112 2.61 8.59 11.55
CA GLY A 112 2.05 8.39 12.89
C GLY A 112 1.35 9.65 13.39
N ALA A 113 1.36 9.88 14.69
CA ALA A 113 0.61 10.95 15.33
C ALA A 113 1.10 12.35 14.91
N PRO A 114 0.20 13.35 14.86
CA PRO A 114 0.60 14.74 14.67
C PRO A 114 1.56 15.22 15.74
N CYS A 115 2.53 16.07 15.37
CA CYS A 115 3.51 16.63 16.31
C CYS A 115 4.05 17.98 15.84
N GLU A 116 4.77 18.65 16.75
CA GLU A 116 5.62 19.79 16.48
C GLU A 116 7.08 19.34 16.54
N ASP A 117 7.91 19.67 15.54
CA ASP A 117 9.35 19.42 15.54
C ASP A 117 10.08 20.56 14.85
N ASP A 118 11.12 21.12 15.52
CA ASP A 118 11.92 22.26 15.04
C ASP A 118 11.08 23.48 14.61
N GLY A 119 9.95 23.72 15.29
CA GLY A 119 9.04 24.85 15.03
C GLY A 119 8.12 24.63 13.82
N GLU A 120 8.03 23.40 13.31
CA GLU A 120 7.13 23.01 12.23
C GLU A 120 6.08 22.02 12.75
N SER A 121 4.83 22.17 12.25
CA SER A 121 3.73 21.26 12.54
C SER A 121 3.67 20.14 11.50
N TYR A 122 3.58 18.91 11.95
CA TYR A 122 3.37 17.74 11.12
C TYR A 122 2.01 17.12 11.44
N GLY A 123 1.17 16.95 10.44
CA GLY A 123 -0.10 16.25 10.58
C GLY A 123 0.05 14.73 10.57
N LEU A 124 -1.07 14.04 10.81
CA LEU A 124 -1.15 12.59 10.75
C LEU A 124 -0.63 12.06 9.40
N HIS A 125 0.29 11.10 9.43
CA HIS A 125 0.80 10.35 8.27
C HIS A 125 1.45 11.13 7.12
N ASP A 126 1.58 12.47 7.26
CA ASP A 126 2.17 13.37 6.26
C ASP A 126 1.46 13.27 4.88
N ARG A 127 2.11 13.67 3.82
CA ARG A 127 1.49 13.94 2.51
C ARG A 127 1.79 12.96 1.40
N ALA A 128 2.53 11.87 1.63
CA ALA A 128 2.98 10.96 0.57
C ALA A 128 1.84 10.53 -0.36
N SER A 129 0.71 10.06 0.19
CA SER A 129 -0.46 9.64 -0.59
C SER A 129 -1.22 10.77 -1.29
N TYR A 130 -0.79 12.03 -1.13
CA TYR A 130 -1.37 13.20 -1.80
C TYR A 130 -0.41 13.84 -2.81
N LEU A 131 0.77 13.25 -3.04
CA LEU A 131 1.71 13.73 -4.03
C LEU A 131 1.30 13.23 -5.42
N PRO A 132 0.93 14.13 -6.36
CA PRO A 132 0.63 13.71 -7.73
C PRO A 132 1.92 13.33 -8.46
N ALA A 133 1.83 12.29 -9.29
CA ALA A 133 2.93 11.81 -10.12
C ALA A 133 3.06 12.63 -11.40
N THR A 134 4.29 12.78 -11.84
CA THR A 134 4.69 13.27 -13.17
C THR A 134 5.39 12.13 -13.91
N HIS A 135 5.56 12.30 -15.25
CA HIS A 135 6.23 11.30 -16.10
C HIS A 135 5.63 9.90 -15.98
N VAL A 136 4.28 9.85 -15.92
CA VAL A 136 3.56 8.57 -15.80
C VAL A 136 3.67 7.79 -17.11
N THR A 137 4.28 6.62 -17.05
CA THR A 137 4.45 5.72 -18.19
C THR A 137 3.73 4.40 -17.94
N VAL A 138 3.23 3.80 -19.03
CA VAL A 138 2.63 2.46 -19.01
C VAL A 138 3.53 1.57 -19.87
N THR A 139 3.88 0.42 -19.32
CA THR A 139 4.60 -0.65 -20.02
C THR A 139 3.65 -1.81 -20.24
N GLU A 140 3.51 -2.25 -21.48
CA GLU A 140 2.70 -3.41 -21.89
C GLU A 140 3.49 -4.14 -22.97
N GLU A 141 4.43 -5.00 -22.57
CA GLU A 141 5.36 -5.60 -23.50
C GLU A 141 5.77 -7.04 -23.14
N TRP A 142 6.25 -7.76 -24.14
CA TRP A 142 6.80 -9.08 -23.96
C TRP A 142 8.27 -9.02 -23.57
N ASN A 143 8.59 -9.58 -22.42
CA ASN A 143 9.94 -9.88 -21.96
C ASN A 143 10.31 -11.29 -22.46
N GLY A 144 10.95 -11.37 -23.62
CA GLY A 144 11.16 -12.64 -24.31
C GLY A 144 9.87 -13.24 -24.87
N ASP A 145 9.74 -14.57 -24.75
CA ASP A 145 8.58 -15.28 -25.27
C ASP A 145 7.61 -15.79 -24.18
N ASP A 146 8.01 -15.67 -22.91
CA ASP A 146 7.33 -16.34 -21.81
C ASP A 146 6.58 -15.38 -20.87
N GLU A 147 6.90 -14.09 -20.87
CA GLU A 147 6.32 -13.15 -19.94
C GLU A 147 5.81 -11.88 -20.67
N TYR A 148 4.56 -11.52 -20.40
CA TYR A 148 4.00 -10.23 -20.83
C TYR A 148 3.88 -9.33 -19.62
N GLU A 149 4.79 -8.35 -19.52
CA GLU A 149 4.81 -7.39 -18.43
C GLU A 149 3.73 -6.33 -18.62
N ILE A 150 3.09 -5.96 -17.50
CA ILE A 150 2.14 -4.86 -17.39
C ILE A 150 2.60 -3.99 -16.21
N ALA A 151 2.98 -2.76 -16.45
CA ALA A 151 3.46 -1.87 -15.39
C ALA A 151 3.02 -0.42 -15.58
N VAL A 152 2.92 0.28 -14.46
CA VAL A 152 2.71 1.74 -14.39
C VAL A 152 3.82 2.32 -13.55
N GLU A 153 4.55 3.29 -14.07
CA GLU A 153 5.63 3.98 -13.37
C GLU A 153 5.38 5.49 -13.36
N GLY A 154 5.70 6.16 -12.26
CA GLY A 154 5.57 7.61 -12.14
C GLY A 154 6.52 8.18 -11.09
N THR A 155 6.75 9.49 -11.15
CA THR A 155 7.65 10.21 -10.24
C THR A 155 6.89 11.25 -9.45
N MET A 156 6.95 11.16 -8.12
CA MET A 156 6.46 12.14 -7.16
C MET A 156 7.62 12.96 -6.60
N ARG A 157 7.31 14.16 -6.10
CA ARG A 157 8.30 15.01 -5.42
C ARG A 157 7.72 15.56 -4.13
N GLN A 158 8.42 15.34 -3.03
CA GLN A 158 8.16 16.05 -1.78
C GLN A 158 9.21 17.15 -1.64
N THR A 159 8.80 18.36 -1.96
CA THR A 159 9.70 19.51 -2.05
C THR A 159 9.11 20.73 -1.37
N ARG A 160 10.00 21.58 -0.82
CA ARG A 160 9.66 22.89 -0.29
C ARG A 160 10.83 23.86 -0.52
N VAL A 161 10.52 25.11 -0.81
CA VAL A 161 11.54 26.16 -0.87
C VAL A 161 12.17 26.29 0.53
N PHE A 162 13.50 26.24 0.61
CA PHE A 162 14.28 26.17 1.86
C PHE A 162 13.96 24.94 2.74
N GLY A 163 13.59 23.84 2.14
CA GLY A 163 13.21 22.58 2.81
C GLY A 163 13.67 21.36 2.03
N PRO A 164 13.02 20.20 2.24
CA PRO A 164 13.38 18.95 1.58
C PRO A 164 13.27 19.05 0.05
N ASN A 165 14.11 18.29 -0.64
CA ASN A 165 14.00 18.05 -2.09
C ASN A 165 14.17 16.56 -2.34
N VAL A 166 13.08 15.82 -2.15
CA VAL A 166 13.04 14.36 -2.28
C VAL A 166 12.29 13.97 -3.54
N ARG A 167 12.95 13.20 -4.39
CA ARG A 167 12.33 12.55 -5.55
C ARG A 167 12.01 11.10 -5.20
N TRP A 168 10.79 10.71 -5.48
CA TRP A 168 10.28 9.36 -5.29
C TRP A 168 9.72 8.82 -6.60
N THR A 169 10.33 7.76 -7.12
CA THR A 169 9.85 7.04 -8.29
C THR A 169 9.23 5.74 -7.84
N ARG A 170 8.00 5.48 -8.25
CA ARG A 170 7.27 4.23 -7.97
C ARG A 170 6.95 3.51 -9.25
N ARG A 171 7.25 2.20 -9.29
CA ARG A 171 6.80 1.28 -10.31
C ARG A 171 5.84 0.27 -9.69
N VAL A 172 4.65 0.15 -10.24
CA VAL A 172 3.69 -0.89 -9.91
C VAL A 172 3.60 -1.83 -11.11
N SER A 173 3.96 -3.09 -10.91
CA SER A 173 4.08 -4.06 -12.00
C SER A 173 3.37 -5.38 -11.68
N THR A 174 2.95 -6.06 -12.72
CA THR A 174 2.40 -7.42 -12.73
C THR A 174 2.69 -8.07 -14.07
N THR A 175 2.27 -9.31 -14.26
CA THR A 175 2.34 -9.99 -15.56
C THR A 175 0.97 -10.53 -15.99
N LEU A 176 0.79 -10.74 -17.26
CA LEU A 176 -0.41 -11.36 -17.79
C LEU A 176 -0.58 -12.77 -17.18
N GLY A 177 -1.75 -13.04 -16.59
CA GLY A 177 -2.06 -14.29 -15.90
C GLY A 177 -1.68 -14.32 -14.41
N ALA A 178 -0.99 -13.28 -13.88
CA ALA A 178 -0.63 -13.24 -12.47
C ALA A 178 -1.82 -12.92 -11.54
N SER A 179 -1.71 -13.34 -10.29
CA SER A 179 -2.65 -13.04 -9.20
C SER A 179 -2.03 -12.14 -8.12
N SER A 180 -0.94 -11.44 -8.47
CA SER A 180 -0.25 -10.50 -7.58
C SER A 180 0.25 -9.30 -8.35
N LEU A 181 0.58 -8.25 -7.62
CA LEU A 181 1.28 -7.05 -8.07
C LEU A 181 2.52 -6.82 -7.21
N ARG A 182 3.49 -6.11 -7.78
CA ARG A 182 4.68 -5.64 -7.06
C ARG A 182 4.73 -4.12 -7.09
N VAL A 183 4.96 -3.50 -5.93
CA VAL A 183 5.25 -2.07 -5.78
C VAL A 183 6.74 -1.95 -5.49
N GLN A 184 7.42 -1.13 -6.27
CA GLN A 184 8.86 -0.87 -6.12
C GLN A 184 9.07 0.65 -6.06
N ASP A 185 9.67 1.10 -4.99
CA ASP A 185 9.98 2.50 -4.74
C ASP A 185 11.47 2.76 -4.76
N ARG A 186 11.83 3.88 -5.36
CA ARG A 186 13.17 4.43 -5.35
C ARG A 186 13.09 5.89 -4.90
N ILE A 187 13.68 6.20 -3.75
CA ILE A 187 13.60 7.52 -3.11
C ILE A 187 15.00 8.11 -3.03
N VAL A 188 15.17 9.30 -3.57
CA VAL A 188 16.45 10.00 -3.66
C VAL A 188 16.34 11.36 -3.00
N ASN A 189 17.28 11.68 -2.11
CA ASN A 189 17.47 13.04 -1.64
C ASN A 189 18.26 13.84 -2.67
N GLU A 190 17.58 14.67 -3.46
CA GLU A 190 18.20 15.58 -4.43
C GLU A 190 18.59 16.93 -3.81
N GLY A 191 18.41 17.08 -2.49
CA GLY A 191 18.90 18.22 -1.71
C GLY A 191 20.37 18.13 -1.39
N PHE A 192 20.87 19.15 -0.72
CA PHE A 192 22.30 19.28 -0.34
C PHE A 192 22.54 19.06 1.16
N THR A 193 21.50 18.72 1.90
CA THR A 193 21.54 18.40 3.33
C THR A 193 20.80 17.10 3.58
N SER A 194 21.16 16.43 4.68
CA SER A 194 20.43 15.26 5.17
C SER A 194 18.96 15.62 5.46
N THR A 195 18.04 14.71 5.17
CA THR A 195 16.60 14.87 5.40
C THR A 195 16.02 13.59 5.99
N PRO A 196 14.99 13.64 6.84
CA PRO A 196 14.30 12.42 7.27
C PRO A 196 13.72 11.63 6.11
N LEU A 197 13.71 10.30 6.26
CA LEU A 197 12.98 9.41 5.38
C LEU A 197 12.27 8.34 6.21
N VAL A 198 11.00 8.56 6.49
CA VAL A 198 10.10 7.55 7.05
C VAL A 198 9.11 7.11 6.00
N ILE A 199 8.84 5.81 5.92
CA ILE A 199 7.87 5.24 5.00
C ILE A 199 7.11 4.09 5.66
N LEU A 200 5.79 4.09 5.51
CA LEU A 200 4.91 3.04 5.95
C LEU A 200 3.94 2.73 4.80
N TYR A 201 3.80 1.45 4.49
CA TYR A 201 2.82 0.97 3.54
C TYR A 201 1.56 0.53 4.28
N HIS A 202 0.56 1.39 4.31
CA HIS A 202 -0.72 1.16 4.96
C HIS A 202 -1.63 0.31 4.06
N CYS A 203 -1.46 -1.02 4.13
CA CYS A 203 -2.23 -1.96 3.29
C CYS A 203 -3.53 -2.35 3.99
N ASN A 204 -4.67 -1.95 3.42
CA ASN A 204 -5.98 -2.02 4.07
C ASN A 204 -6.84 -3.14 3.49
N PHE A 205 -6.81 -4.30 4.10
CA PHE A 205 -7.66 -5.42 3.69
C PHE A 205 -9.06 -5.28 4.26
N GLY A 206 -10.08 -5.57 3.44
CA GLY A 206 -11.48 -5.42 3.78
C GLY A 206 -12.33 -6.64 3.46
N PHE A 207 -13.65 -6.51 3.64
CA PHE A 207 -14.60 -7.57 3.29
C PHE A 207 -14.55 -7.85 1.77
N PRO A 208 -14.58 -9.13 1.32
CA PRO A 208 -14.81 -10.35 2.10
C PRO A 208 -13.53 -11.06 2.58
N VAL A 209 -12.33 -10.58 2.26
CA VAL A 209 -11.07 -11.15 2.78
C VAL A 209 -11.03 -11.04 4.30
N VAL A 210 -11.43 -9.91 4.83
CA VAL A 210 -11.63 -9.64 6.26
C VAL A 210 -13.06 -10.00 6.64
N SER A 211 -13.23 -10.95 7.52
CA SER A 211 -14.50 -11.35 8.13
C SER A 211 -14.26 -12.09 9.45
N GLU A 212 -15.30 -12.37 10.21
CA GLU A 212 -15.27 -13.20 11.42
C GLU A 212 -14.78 -14.63 11.15
N ASN A 213 -14.76 -15.06 9.90
CA ASN A 213 -14.25 -16.37 9.47
C ASN A 213 -12.79 -16.30 8.99
N SER A 214 -12.14 -15.16 9.17
CA SER A 214 -10.77 -14.96 8.69
C SER A 214 -9.74 -15.11 9.80
N ILE A 215 -8.58 -15.62 9.41
CA ILE A 215 -7.41 -15.73 10.26
C ILE A 215 -6.25 -14.97 9.62
N ILE A 216 -5.52 -14.22 10.45
CA ILE A 216 -4.27 -13.57 10.04
C ILE A 216 -3.13 -14.53 10.35
N ARG A 217 -2.33 -14.84 9.35
CA ARG A 217 -1.15 -15.69 9.45
C ARG A 217 0.08 -14.83 9.18
N ALA A 218 0.88 -14.62 10.20
CA ALA A 218 2.11 -13.85 10.08
C ALA A 218 3.21 -14.48 10.94
N PRO A 219 4.49 -14.42 10.52
CA PRO A 219 5.62 -14.95 11.29
C PRO A 219 5.98 -14.00 12.45
N SER A 220 5.00 -13.66 13.28
CA SER A 220 5.15 -12.80 14.44
C SER A 220 5.64 -13.61 15.64
N VAL A 221 6.83 -13.29 16.15
CA VAL A 221 7.40 -13.92 17.34
C VAL A 221 7.06 -13.17 18.63
N HIS A 222 6.63 -11.92 18.49
CA HIS A 222 6.14 -11.09 19.59
C HIS A 222 5.11 -10.09 19.07
N CYS A 223 4.10 -9.78 19.90
CA CYS A 223 3.01 -8.87 19.59
C CYS A 223 2.76 -7.95 20.79
N ASP A 224 3.09 -6.67 20.64
CA ASP A 224 2.87 -5.65 21.66
C ASP A 224 1.60 -4.85 21.34
N PRO A 225 0.62 -4.78 22.25
CA PRO A 225 -0.52 -3.89 22.07
C PRO A 225 -0.10 -2.43 22.24
N ARG A 226 -0.62 -1.52 21.39
CA ARG A 226 -0.33 -0.08 21.48
C ARG A 226 -0.80 0.56 22.77
N ASP A 227 -1.94 0.09 23.29
CA ASP A 227 -2.67 0.68 24.43
C ASP A 227 -3.50 -0.36 25.18
N ASP A 228 -4.13 0.07 26.28
CA ASP A 228 -4.95 -0.81 27.15
C ASP A 228 -6.16 -1.41 26.39
N ILE A 229 -6.69 -0.75 25.37
CA ILE A 229 -7.78 -1.25 24.53
C ILE A 229 -7.28 -2.44 23.71
N ALA A 230 -6.16 -2.28 23.04
CA ALA A 230 -5.54 -3.36 22.25
C ALA A 230 -5.09 -4.53 23.17
N ALA A 231 -4.63 -4.23 24.38
CA ALA A 231 -4.19 -5.25 25.35
C ALA A 231 -5.28 -6.25 25.72
N GLN A 232 -6.55 -5.82 25.74
CA GLN A 232 -7.69 -6.70 26.10
C GLN A 232 -7.90 -7.86 25.12
N SER A 233 -7.41 -7.74 23.88
CA SER A 233 -7.55 -8.75 22.84
C SER A 233 -6.22 -9.14 22.17
N ALA A 234 -5.08 -8.86 22.84
CA ALA A 234 -3.76 -9.20 22.30
C ALA A 234 -3.57 -10.71 22.05
N ALA A 235 -4.18 -11.57 22.86
CA ALA A 235 -4.13 -13.03 22.69
C ALA A 235 -4.90 -13.52 21.42
N THR A 236 -5.73 -12.68 20.82
CA THR A 236 -6.55 -12.98 19.63
C THR A 236 -6.33 -11.95 18.52
N TRP A 237 -5.12 -11.39 18.44
CA TRP A 237 -4.76 -10.42 17.42
C TRP A 237 -4.99 -10.95 15.99
N ASP A 238 -4.82 -12.26 15.81
CA ASP A 238 -4.95 -12.99 14.55
C ASP A 238 -6.40 -13.33 14.14
N ARG A 239 -7.39 -12.98 14.98
CA ARG A 239 -8.82 -13.23 14.74
C ARG A 239 -9.58 -11.93 14.61
N LEU A 240 -10.68 -11.98 13.86
CA LEU A 240 -11.59 -10.87 13.64
C LEU A 240 -12.96 -11.21 14.25
N GLU A 241 -13.61 -10.20 14.80
CA GLU A 241 -14.98 -10.31 15.31
C GLU A 241 -15.98 -9.85 14.23
N GLU A 242 -17.25 -10.21 14.37
CA GLU A 242 -18.32 -9.61 13.58
C GLU A 242 -18.37 -8.09 13.80
N PRO A 243 -18.66 -7.28 12.76
CA PRO A 243 -18.70 -5.83 12.89
C PRO A 243 -19.81 -5.38 13.86
N GLN A 244 -19.45 -4.53 14.82
CA GLN A 244 -20.36 -4.00 15.83
C GLN A 244 -20.20 -2.47 15.94
N PRO A 245 -21.30 -1.69 16.06
CA PRO A 245 -21.20 -0.25 16.21
C PRO A 245 -20.44 0.16 17.47
N GLY A 246 -19.46 1.06 17.31
CA GLY A 246 -18.71 1.66 18.42
C GLY A 246 -17.57 0.82 18.95
N LEU A 247 -17.16 -0.24 18.25
CA LEU A 247 -15.93 -0.94 18.60
C LEU A 247 -14.70 -0.06 18.31
N PRO A 248 -13.84 0.16 19.32
CA PRO A 248 -12.64 0.95 19.13
C PRO A 248 -11.61 0.26 18.22
N GLU A 249 -10.80 1.04 17.55
CA GLU A 249 -9.63 0.52 16.86
C GLU A 249 -8.62 -0.11 17.83
N ARG A 250 -7.87 -1.07 17.33
CA ARG A 250 -6.78 -1.74 18.07
C ARG A 250 -5.55 -1.81 17.18
N CYS A 251 -4.44 -1.38 17.72
CA CYS A 251 -3.15 -1.47 17.02
C CYS A 251 -2.21 -2.39 17.76
N TYR A 252 -1.47 -3.20 17.02
CA TYR A 252 -0.49 -4.14 17.52
C TYR A 252 0.83 -3.93 16.77
N PHE A 253 1.93 -3.94 17.53
CA PHE A 253 3.28 -3.88 17.00
C PHE A 253 3.89 -5.29 17.01
N HIS A 254 4.29 -5.78 15.85
CA HIS A 254 4.78 -7.14 15.72
C HIS A 254 6.29 -7.19 15.51
N THR A 255 6.97 -8.07 16.20
CA THR A 255 8.33 -8.49 15.86
C THR A 255 8.24 -9.63 14.86
N MET A 256 8.56 -9.34 13.60
CA MET A 256 8.46 -10.32 12.53
C MET A 256 9.74 -11.12 12.36
N GLN A 257 9.61 -12.43 12.10
CA GLN A 257 10.71 -13.34 11.79
C GLN A 257 10.79 -13.52 10.28
N PRO A 258 11.84 -13.03 9.59
CA PRO A 258 12.02 -13.31 8.17
C PRO A 258 12.37 -14.78 7.91
N ASP A 259 12.08 -15.24 6.70
CA ASP A 259 12.51 -16.54 6.21
C ASP A 259 14.03 -16.57 5.88
N GLU A 260 14.52 -17.70 5.37
CA GLU A 260 15.92 -17.88 4.98
C GLU A 260 16.41 -16.92 3.88
N ASN A 261 15.50 -16.36 3.11
CA ASN A 261 15.77 -15.37 2.06
C ASN A 261 15.64 -13.92 2.57
N GLY A 262 15.37 -13.72 3.86
CA GLY A 262 15.17 -12.39 4.45
C GLY A 262 13.80 -11.78 4.14
N LEU A 263 12.82 -12.58 3.71
CA LEU A 263 11.48 -12.12 3.38
C LEU A 263 10.50 -12.39 4.52
N VAL A 264 9.57 -11.46 4.71
CA VAL A 264 8.40 -11.62 5.56
C VAL A 264 7.19 -11.82 4.67
N ARG A 265 6.35 -12.82 5.00
CA ARG A 265 5.06 -13.04 4.36
C ARG A 265 3.97 -13.04 5.41
N ALA A 266 2.99 -12.13 5.28
CA ALA A 266 1.78 -12.08 6.08
C ALA A 266 0.55 -12.35 5.19
N GLU A 267 -0.45 -13.02 5.74
CA GLU A 267 -1.64 -13.46 5.02
C GLU A 267 -2.91 -13.18 5.82
N ILE A 268 -4.00 -12.95 5.13
CA ILE A 268 -5.36 -13.01 5.67
C ILE A 268 -6.10 -14.08 4.88
N TRP A 269 -6.54 -15.13 5.56
CA TRP A 269 -7.23 -16.26 4.95
C TRP A 269 -8.66 -16.39 5.50
N ASN A 270 -9.65 -16.30 4.62
CA ASN A 270 -11.04 -16.55 4.94
C ASN A 270 -11.36 -18.01 4.75
N GLU A 271 -11.50 -18.75 5.86
CA GLU A 271 -11.71 -20.21 5.85
C GLU A 271 -13.03 -20.61 5.20
N LYS A 272 -14.07 -19.78 5.33
CA LYS A 272 -15.40 -20.08 4.78
C LYS A 272 -15.46 -19.88 3.26
N LEU A 273 -14.71 -18.93 2.74
CA LEU A 273 -14.69 -18.63 1.31
C LEU A 273 -13.57 -19.34 0.57
N GLU A 274 -12.64 -19.99 1.28
CA GLU A 274 -11.42 -20.57 0.73
C GLU A 274 -10.71 -19.54 -0.17
N PHE A 275 -10.51 -18.33 0.39
CA PHE A 275 -10.00 -17.17 -0.32
C PHE A 275 -9.20 -16.29 0.63
N GLY A 276 -8.09 -15.79 0.16
CA GLY A 276 -7.24 -14.95 0.99
C GLY A 276 -6.39 -13.96 0.19
N ALA A 277 -5.70 -13.13 0.92
CA ALA A 277 -4.73 -12.20 0.38
C ALA A 277 -3.41 -12.34 1.14
N PHE A 278 -2.32 -12.00 0.47
CA PHE A 278 -1.00 -11.96 1.08
C PHE A 278 -0.28 -10.65 0.80
N MET A 279 0.66 -10.35 1.70
CA MET A 279 1.72 -9.39 1.46
C MET A 279 3.07 -10.09 1.68
N ARG A 280 4.10 -9.69 0.89
CA ARG A 280 5.47 -10.17 1.04
C ARG A 280 6.43 -9.02 0.83
N TYR A 281 7.43 -8.88 1.71
CA TYR A 281 8.39 -7.78 1.65
C TYR A 281 9.75 -8.18 2.24
N PRO A 282 10.86 -7.51 1.84
CA PRO A 282 12.19 -7.70 2.45
C PRO A 282 12.23 -7.09 3.86
N PHE A 283 12.52 -7.91 4.87
CA PHE A 283 12.62 -7.47 6.27
C PHE A 283 13.64 -6.34 6.47
N ALA A 284 14.76 -6.40 5.75
CA ALA A 284 15.80 -5.37 5.86
C ALA A 284 15.32 -3.96 5.44
N GLN A 285 14.30 -3.87 4.60
CA GLN A 285 13.71 -2.60 4.18
C GLN A 285 12.65 -2.11 5.17
N PHE A 286 11.92 -3.05 5.79
CA PHE A 286 10.82 -2.79 6.71
C PHE A 286 10.96 -3.65 7.97
N PRO A 287 11.84 -3.26 8.91
CA PRO A 287 12.06 -4.03 10.14
C PRO A 287 10.91 -3.90 11.17
N TYR A 288 9.98 -2.99 10.95
CA TYR A 288 8.82 -2.77 11.82
C TYR A 288 7.53 -3.17 11.10
N PHE A 289 6.57 -3.65 11.87
CA PHE A 289 5.29 -4.06 11.34
C PHE A 289 4.17 -3.73 12.33
N THR A 290 3.20 -2.97 11.84
CA THR A 290 2.00 -2.62 12.59
C THR A 290 0.80 -3.36 12.01
N GLN A 291 -0.05 -3.89 12.87
CA GLN A 291 -1.39 -4.32 12.53
C GLN A 291 -2.39 -3.28 13.06
N TRP A 292 -3.17 -2.70 12.17
CA TRP A 292 -4.31 -1.87 12.51
C TRP A 292 -5.59 -2.68 12.32
N LYS A 293 -6.28 -2.95 13.41
CA LYS A 293 -7.49 -3.77 13.42
C LYS A 293 -8.68 -2.96 13.90
N THR A 294 -9.72 -2.88 13.08
CA THR A 294 -11.01 -2.34 13.48
C THR A 294 -12.14 -3.22 12.99
N CYS A 295 -13.06 -3.56 13.91
CA CYS A 295 -14.29 -4.29 13.63
C CYS A 295 -15.50 -3.41 13.91
N ASP A 296 -15.37 -2.08 13.74
CA ASP A 296 -16.49 -1.16 13.83
C ASP A 296 -17.41 -1.25 12.61
N ALA A 297 -18.71 -1.12 12.83
CA ALA A 297 -19.69 -1.15 11.76
C ALA A 297 -19.46 0.01 10.77
N GLY A 298 -19.17 -0.31 9.49
CA GLY A 298 -18.82 0.65 8.45
C GLY A 298 -17.32 0.95 8.35
N THR A 299 -16.51 0.57 9.37
CA THR A 299 -15.07 0.64 9.34
C THR A 299 -14.51 -0.75 9.68
N TYR A 300 -14.75 -1.71 8.79
CA TYR A 300 -14.39 -3.11 8.98
C TYR A 300 -13.17 -3.45 8.14
N VAL A 301 -12.00 -3.35 8.77
CA VAL A 301 -10.70 -3.41 8.08
C VAL A 301 -9.62 -4.02 8.95
N ASN A 302 -8.64 -4.66 8.32
CA ASN A 302 -7.37 -5.03 8.93
C ASN A 302 -6.22 -4.46 8.11
N GLY A 303 -5.52 -3.49 8.68
CA GLY A 303 -4.28 -2.93 8.13
C GLY A 303 -3.10 -3.86 8.43
N LEU A 304 -2.31 -4.15 7.41
CA LEU A 304 -1.00 -4.80 7.53
C LEU A 304 0.04 -3.80 7.05
N GLU A 305 0.91 -3.32 7.94
CA GLU A 305 1.62 -2.06 7.72
C GLU A 305 3.12 -2.20 8.01
N PRO A 306 3.91 -2.68 7.02
CA PRO A 306 5.36 -2.66 7.14
C PRO A 306 5.90 -1.23 7.06
N SER A 307 6.89 -0.91 7.91
CA SER A 307 7.52 0.42 7.98
C SER A 307 9.02 0.34 8.27
N ASN A 308 9.73 1.41 7.89
CA ASN A 308 11.18 1.49 8.08
C ASN A 308 11.60 2.08 9.44
N ALA A 309 10.65 2.53 10.26
CA ALA A 309 10.87 2.99 11.63
C ALA A 309 9.65 2.63 12.50
N PRO A 310 9.71 2.70 13.83
CA PRO A 310 8.57 2.51 14.73
C PRO A 310 7.42 3.46 14.39
N LEU A 311 6.16 3.01 14.45
CA LEU A 311 5.00 3.85 14.22
C LEU A 311 4.72 4.73 15.45
N THR A 312 5.30 5.91 15.43
CA THR A 312 5.07 6.97 16.40
C THR A 312 5.25 8.35 15.73
N SER A 313 5.14 9.46 16.47
CA SER A 313 5.36 10.78 15.90
C SER A 313 6.83 10.99 15.50
N ARG A 314 7.06 11.90 14.55
CA ARG A 314 8.42 12.33 14.18
C ARG A 314 9.23 12.84 15.36
N ALA A 315 8.60 13.60 16.26
CA ALA A 315 9.26 14.12 17.47
C ALA A 315 9.73 12.98 18.38
N ASP A 316 8.89 11.98 18.61
CA ASP A 316 9.26 10.79 19.40
C ASP A 316 10.38 10.00 18.74
N LEU A 317 10.32 9.79 17.41
CA LEU A 317 11.39 9.12 16.67
C LEU A 317 12.74 9.83 16.85
N LYS A 318 12.73 11.17 16.89
CA LYS A 318 13.92 11.98 17.11
C LYS A 318 14.45 11.81 18.54
N GLU A 319 13.58 11.84 19.56
CA GLU A 319 13.95 11.58 20.95
C GLU A 319 14.53 10.19 21.15
N MET A 320 13.95 9.19 20.48
CA MET A 320 14.42 7.79 20.52
C MET A 320 15.71 7.58 19.73
N ASN A 321 16.23 8.56 19.00
CA ASN A 321 17.30 8.40 18.00
C ASN A 321 16.99 7.33 16.95
N ALA A 322 15.71 7.18 16.61
CA ALA A 322 15.18 6.20 15.67
C ALA A 322 14.66 6.82 14.36
N LEU A 323 14.79 8.15 14.16
CA LEU A 323 14.38 8.84 12.94
C LEU A 323 15.39 8.54 11.82
N PRO A 324 15.00 7.77 10.78
CA PRO A 324 15.93 7.47 9.69
C PRO A 324 16.22 8.72 8.86
N MET A 325 17.48 8.91 8.53
CA MET A 325 17.94 10.03 7.71
C MET A 325 18.39 9.53 6.33
N LEU A 326 18.13 10.32 5.31
CA LEU A 326 18.59 10.13 3.94
C LEU A 326 19.60 11.24 3.64
N GLU A 327 20.87 10.88 3.45
CA GLU A 327 21.95 11.82 3.20
C GLU A 327 21.80 12.51 1.84
N ALA A 328 22.46 13.64 1.65
CA ALA A 328 22.48 14.36 0.38
C ALA A 328 22.98 13.44 -0.74
N GLY A 329 22.19 13.26 -1.80
CA GLY A 329 22.47 12.36 -2.92
C GLY A 329 22.23 10.87 -2.63
N GLU A 330 21.90 10.50 -1.40
CA GLU A 330 21.58 9.11 -1.06
C GLU A 330 20.29 8.64 -1.70
N GLU A 331 20.25 7.36 -2.04
CA GLU A 331 19.10 6.65 -2.58
C GLU A 331 18.74 5.46 -1.68
N ARG A 332 17.44 5.26 -1.45
CA ARG A 332 16.88 4.05 -0.82
C ARG A 332 15.77 3.47 -1.65
N SER A 333 15.73 2.13 -1.65
CA SER A 333 14.70 1.37 -2.35
C SER A 333 13.85 0.58 -1.37
N PHE A 334 12.56 0.46 -1.70
CA PHE A 334 11.59 -0.31 -0.95
C PHE A 334 10.72 -1.11 -1.91
N GLU A 335 10.30 -2.31 -1.49
CA GLU A 335 9.38 -3.10 -2.29
C GLU A 335 8.40 -3.91 -1.45
N VAL A 336 7.20 -4.13 -2.01
CA VAL A 336 6.20 -5.06 -1.48
C VAL A 336 5.51 -5.77 -2.63
N GLU A 337 5.21 -7.04 -2.43
CA GLU A 337 4.31 -7.81 -3.29
C GLU A 337 3.00 -8.02 -2.55
N LEU A 338 1.88 -7.79 -3.25
CA LEU A 338 0.51 -7.96 -2.77
C LEU A 338 -0.24 -8.86 -3.75
N GLY A 339 -1.02 -9.80 -3.24
CA GLY A 339 -1.75 -10.72 -4.12
C GLY A 339 -2.76 -11.59 -3.40
N VAL A 340 -3.29 -12.58 -4.12
CA VAL A 340 -4.30 -13.54 -3.62
C VAL A 340 -3.73 -14.94 -3.46
N ILE A 341 -4.34 -15.69 -2.54
CA ILE A 341 -4.07 -17.11 -2.24
C ILE A 341 -5.34 -17.92 -2.27
#